data_5919bf55acaa47475f058a11b5ff02b0
#
_entry.id   5919bf55acaa47475f058a11b5ff02b0
#
_cell.length_a   1.000
_cell.length_b   1.000
_cell.length_c   1.000
_cell.angle_alpha   90.00
_cell.angle_beta   90.00
_cell.angle_gamma   90.00
#
_symmetry.space_group_name_H-M   'P 1'
#
loop_
_entity.id
_entity.type
_entity.pdbx_description
1 polymer ?
#
loop_
_entity_poly.entity_id
_entity_poly.type
_entity_poly.pdbx_seq_one_letter_code
_entity_poly.pdbx_strand_id
1 'polypeptide(L)'
;MWGLAGWTGSDDDETAVALERAVELGCNFFDTAWAYGNGHSEQLLGRLVRNHPEKELFVATKVPPKNFKWPSRREFTLDECFPPDHIRAYAEKSLQNLGLSRIDLLQFHVWEDDWARDERWHRAIEDLKREGLIRAAGVSVNRWEPANAIEALRTGLIDAVQVIFNIFDQSPEDELFPVCRELNVAVIARVPFDEGSLTGNLTKSSRWPQGDWRNSYFVPENLTQSVDRAEALRPLVPDGMTMPDLALRWILAEPTVSTIIPGMRKIKHVEANLAASDGRPLDASLLKQLKAHRWDRTPTDWSQ
;
A
#
# COMPACT_ATOMS: atom_id res chain seq x y z
N MET A 1 4.89 -7.93 -7.02
CA MET A 1 4.11 -8.65 -6.00
C MET A 1 4.18 -10.13 -6.30
N TRP A 2 4.60 -10.95 -5.34
CA TRP A 2 4.95 -12.34 -5.52
C TRP A 2 3.92 -13.27 -4.84
N GLY A 3 3.47 -14.24 -5.54
CA GLY A 3 3.05 -15.56 -5.14
C GLY A 3 1.80 -15.77 -4.29
N LEU A 4 1.71 -15.38 -3.06
CA LEU A 4 0.54 -15.69 -2.20
C LEU A 4 -0.69 -14.86 -2.53
N ALA A 5 -0.53 -13.73 -3.21
CA ALA A 5 -1.63 -12.85 -3.59
C ALA A 5 -2.24 -13.17 -4.97
N GLY A 6 -1.88 -14.31 -5.59
CA GLY A 6 -2.46 -14.70 -6.89
C GLY A 6 -2.07 -13.81 -8.06
N TRP A 7 -0.97 -13.05 -7.98
CA TRP A 7 -0.44 -12.30 -9.11
C TRP A 7 0.38 -13.21 -10.02
N THR A 8 0.08 -13.20 -11.31
CA THR A 8 0.80 -13.97 -12.33
C THR A 8 1.79 -13.10 -13.12
N GLY A 9 2.80 -13.71 -13.73
CA GLY A 9 3.72 -13.04 -14.65
C GLY A 9 4.74 -12.12 -13.98
N SER A 10 5.23 -12.49 -12.79
CA SER A 10 6.39 -11.85 -12.17
C SER A 10 7.68 -12.49 -12.69
N ASP A 11 8.69 -11.67 -12.99
CA ASP A 11 10.01 -12.04 -13.44
C ASP A 11 11.02 -11.30 -12.57
N ASP A 12 12.00 -12.03 -12.00
CA ASP A 12 12.98 -11.49 -11.06
C ASP A 12 13.96 -10.56 -11.74
N ASP A 13 14.40 -10.90 -12.95
CA ASP A 13 15.38 -10.09 -13.67
C ASP A 13 14.74 -8.78 -14.12
N GLU A 14 13.51 -8.82 -14.67
CA GLU A 14 12.75 -7.62 -15.01
C GLU A 14 12.50 -6.75 -13.76
N THR A 15 12.19 -7.38 -12.61
CA THR A 15 11.95 -6.68 -11.35
C THR A 15 13.23 -6.04 -10.82
N ALA A 16 14.36 -6.74 -10.86
CA ALA A 16 15.64 -6.21 -10.42
C ALA A 16 16.05 -4.97 -11.22
N VAL A 17 15.95 -5.04 -12.54
CA VAL A 17 16.24 -3.89 -13.42
C VAL A 17 15.29 -2.72 -13.14
N ALA A 18 14.01 -2.97 -12.88
CA ALA A 18 13.06 -1.93 -12.54
C ALA A 18 13.37 -1.28 -11.17
N LEU A 19 13.81 -2.05 -10.18
CA LEU A 19 14.22 -1.53 -8.87
C LEU A 19 15.48 -0.65 -8.98
N GLU A 20 16.50 -1.10 -9.72
CA GLU A 20 17.70 -0.29 -9.99
C GLU A 20 17.32 1.04 -10.67
N ARG A 21 16.44 0.98 -11.68
CA ARG A 21 15.97 2.19 -12.35
C ARG A 21 15.22 3.14 -11.41
N ALA A 22 14.45 2.62 -10.45
CA ALA A 22 13.78 3.45 -9.45
C ALA A 22 14.79 4.20 -8.57
N VAL A 23 15.85 3.54 -8.12
CA VAL A 23 16.94 4.16 -7.34
C VAL A 23 17.68 5.23 -8.14
N GLU A 24 17.97 4.97 -9.41
CA GLU A 24 18.58 5.95 -10.33
C GLU A 24 17.76 7.23 -10.46
N LEU A 25 16.42 7.08 -10.50
CA LEU A 25 15.49 8.20 -10.60
C LEU A 25 15.16 8.87 -9.25
N GLY A 26 15.82 8.46 -8.18
CA GLY A 26 15.71 9.09 -6.86
C GLY A 26 14.62 8.51 -5.95
N CYS A 27 14.01 7.39 -6.30
CA CYS A 27 13.15 6.68 -5.38
C CYS A 27 13.96 6.16 -4.20
N ASN A 28 13.54 6.50 -2.99
CA ASN A 28 14.26 6.13 -1.77
C ASN A 28 13.39 5.41 -0.73
N PHE A 29 12.09 5.20 -0.99
CA PHE A 29 11.19 4.47 -0.12
C PHE A 29 10.61 3.26 -0.85
N PHE A 30 10.79 2.08 -0.28
CA PHE A 30 10.38 0.81 -0.88
C PHE A 30 9.49 0.02 0.08
N ASP A 31 8.27 -0.28 -0.36
CA ASP A 31 7.30 -1.06 0.41
C ASP A 31 7.26 -2.51 -0.11
N THR A 32 7.38 -3.45 0.82
CA THR A 32 7.23 -4.88 0.58
C THR A 32 6.40 -5.53 1.70
N ALA A 33 6.34 -6.85 1.72
CA ALA A 33 5.76 -7.63 2.80
C ALA A 33 6.35 -9.04 2.80
N TRP A 34 6.45 -9.66 3.99
CA TRP A 34 6.84 -11.06 4.09
C TRP A 34 5.91 -11.97 3.27
N ALA A 35 4.60 -11.70 3.28
CA ALA A 35 3.60 -12.45 2.51
C ALA A 35 3.81 -12.43 1.00
N TYR A 36 4.63 -11.51 0.46
CA TYR A 36 4.91 -11.46 -0.96
C TYR A 36 5.96 -12.49 -1.35
N GLY A 37 5.48 -13.69 -1.70
CA GLY A 37 6.32 -14.84 -2.03
C GLY A 37 7.06 -15.44 -0.82
N ASN A 38 6.46 -15.38 0.37
CA ASN A 38 7.06 -15.92 1.61
C ASN A 38 8.48 -15.39 1.87
N GLY A 39 8.65 -14.09 1.79
CA GLY A 39 9.94 -13.41 1.98
C GLY A 39 10.76 -13.20 0.71
N HIS A 40 10.34 -13.75 -0.43
CA HIS A 40 11.09 -13.61 -1.69
C HIS A 40 11.23 -12.13 -2.12
N SER A 41 10.12 -11.35 -2.03
CA SER A 41 10.15 -9.91 -2.32
C SER A 41 11.09 -9.14 -1.39
N GLU A 42 11.19 -9.54 -0.11
CA GLU A 42 12.15 -8.96 0.84
C GLU A 42 13.59 -9.28 0.44
N GLN A 43 13.87 -10.49 -0.03
CA GLN A 43 15.22 -10.87 -0.49
C GLN A 43 15.67 -10.07 -1.71
N LEU A 44 14.75 -9.83 -2.67
CA LEU A 44 15.00 -8.97 -3.83
C LEU A 44 15.35 -7.54 -3.39
N LEU A 45 14.51 -6.97 -2.52
CA LEU A 45 14.71 -5.62 -2.00
C LEU A 45 15.99 -5.50 -1.16
N GLY A 46 16.28 -6.51 -0.33
CA GLY A 46 17.51 -6.54 0.46
C GLY A 46 18.78 -6.56 -0.40
N ARG A 47 18.75 -7.24 -1.55
CA ARG A 47 19.86 -7.16 -2.53
C ARG A 47 20.04 -5.75 -3.07
N LEU A 48 18.94 -5.10 -3.47
CA LEU A 48 18.98 -3.70 -3.95
C LEU A 48 19.63 -2.78 -2.92
N VAL A 49 19.17 -2.82 -1.67
CA VAL A 49 19.68 -1.93 -0.61
C VAL A 49 21.18 -2.16 -0.36
N ARG A 50 21.63 -3.41 -0.32
CA ARG A 50 23.05 -3.72 -0.13
C ARG A 50 23.92 -3.34 -1.32
N ASN A 51 23.37 -3.27 -2.52
CA ASN A 51 24.09 -2.80 -3.72
C ASN A 51 24.29 -1.28 -3.73
N HIS A 52 23.54 -0.53 -2.91
CA HIS A 52 23.59 0.94 -2.83
C HIS A 52 23.88 1.45 -1.42
N PRO A 53 25.01 1.04 -0.79
CA PRO A 53 25.34 1.45 0.58
C PRO A 53 25.56 2.97 0.73
N GLU A 54 25.80 3.66 -0.36
CA GLU A 54 25.98 5.13 -0.42
C GLU A 54 24.67 5.90 -0.43
N LYS A 55 23.54 5.20 -0.62
CA LYS A 55 22.21 5.83 -0.71
C LYS A 55 21.40 5.58 0.55
N GLU A 56 20.69 6.60 0.99
CA GLU A 56 19.70 6.44 2.06
C GLU A 56 18.40 5.85 1.50
N LEU A 57 18.25 4.53 1.57
CA LEU A 57 17.08 3.80 1.11
C LEU A 57 16.29 3.30 2.32
N PHE A 58 15.00 3.63 2.38
CA PHE A 58 14.09 3.25 3.45
C PHE A 58 13.25 2.04 3.05
N VAL A 59 13.20 1.05 3.92
CA VAL A 59 12.50 -0.22 3.70
C VAL A 59 11.31 -0.33 4.64
N ALA A 60 10.13 -0.47 4.05
CA ALA A 60 8.91 -0.85 4.75
C ALA A 60 8.55 -2.30 4.44
N THR A 61 8.27 -3.09 5.48
CA THR A 61 7.74 -4.45 5.33
C THR A 61 6.61 -4.73 6.32
N LYS A 62 6.01 -5.92 6.26
CA LYS A 62 4.79 -6.21 7.02
C LYS A 62 4.83 -7.59 7.66
N VAL A 63 4.43 -7.65 8.92
CA VAL A 63 4.12 -8.89 9.63
C VAL A 63 2.79 -9.43 9.08
N PRO A 64 2.75 -10.65 8.53
CA PRO A 64 1.49 -11.26 8.12
C PRO A 64 0.63 -11.63 9.35
N PRO A 65 -0.70 -11.63 9.27
CA PRO A 65 -1.50 -12.18 10.34
C PRO A 65 -1.21 -13.69 10.50
N LYS A 66 -1.16 -14.19 11.72
CA LYS A 66 -0.83 -15.60 12.03
C LYS A 66 -1.82 -16.59 11.41
N ASN A 67 -3.08 -16.19 11.27
CA ASN A 67 -4.12 -16.99 10.62
C ASN A 67 -4.04 -16.94 9.08
N PHE A 68 -3.17 -16.12 8.50
CA PHE A 68 -3.05 -15.91 7.04
C PHE A 68 -4.35 -15.58 6.32
N LYS A 69 -5.23 -14.79 6.94
CA LYS A 69 -6.49 -14.33 6.35
C LYS A 69 -6.43 -12.82 6.06
N TRP A 70 -6.85 -12.45 4.86
CA TRP A 70 -7.02 -11.07 4.39
C TRP A 70 -8.40 -10.91 3.75
N PRO A 71 -9.11 -9.80 4.00
CA PRO A 71 -8.83 -8.80 5.03
C PRO A 71 -8.99 -9.34 6.44
N SER A 72 -8.64 -8.53 7.45
CA SER A 72 -9.03 -8.82 8.83
C SER A 72 -10.54 -8.74 8.98
N ARG A 73 -11.06 -9.36 10.06
CA ARG A 73 -12.47 -9.33 10.41
C ARG A 73 -12.62 -9.06 11.90
N ARG A 74 -13.68 -8.37 12.29
CA ARG A 74 -13.94 -7.98 13.70
C ARG A 74 -14.00 -9.15 14.68
N GLU A 75 -14.39 -10.34 14.21
CA GLU A 75 -14.41 -11.55 15.03
C GLU A 75 -13.02 -12.14 15.33
N PHE A 76 -11.95 -11.69 14.63
CA PHE A 76 -10.62 -12.18 14.88
C PHE A 76 -10.00 -11.52 16.12
N THR A 77 -9.37 -12.35 16.94
CA THR A 77 -8.65 -11.90 18.13
C THR A 77 -7.19 -11.53 17.81
N LEU A 78 -6.57 -10.73 18.70
CA LEU A 78 -5.13 -10.45 18.60
C LEU A 78 -4.29 -11.74 18.61
N ASP A 79 -4.66 -12.75 19.40
CA ASP A 79 -3.96 -14.04 19.48
C ASP A 79 -4.02 -14.85 18.19
N GLU A 80 -5.10 -14.70 17.40
CA GLU A 80 -5.21 -15.32 16.08
C GLU A 80 -4.44 -14.58 15.00
N CYS A 81 -4.17 -13.27 15.19
CA CYS A 81 -3.54 -12.45 14.17
C CYS A 81 -2.10 -12.03 14.53
N PHE A 82 -1.89 -11.44 15.70
CA PHE A 82 -0.61 -10.84 16.07
C PHE A 82 -0.21 -11.08 17.55
N PRO A 83 -0.10 -12.34 18.00
CA PRO A 83 0.47 -12.58 19.33
C PRO A 83 1.94 -12.11 19.36
N PRO A 84 2.47 -11.66 20.53
CA PRO A 84 3.80 -11.06 20.65
C PRO A 84 4.93 -11.87 20.04
N ASP A 85 4.96 -13.18 20.28
CA ASP A 85 5.97 -14.07 19.72
C ASP A 85 5.94 -14.13 18.19
N HIS A 86 4.75 -14.02 17.59
CA HIS A 86 4.59 -13.99 16.14
C HIS A 86 5.10 -12.67 15.56
N ILE A 87 4.80 -11.54 16.21
CA ILE A 87 5.30 -10.21 15.79
C ILE A 87 6.84 -10.26 15.75
N ARG A 88 7.48 -10.69 16.84
CA ARG A 88 8.94 -10.80 16.94
C ARG A 88 9.50 -11.76 15.88
N ALA A 89 8.95 -12.96 15.79
CA ALA A 89 9.45 -13.98 14.86
C ALA A 89 9.43 -13.50 13.40
N TYR A 90 8.40 -12.73 13.00
CA TYR A 90 8.33 -12.23 11.63
C TYR A 90 9.16 -10.95 11.41
N ALA A 91 9.38 -10.13 12.43
CA ALA A 91 10.37 -9.06 12.36
C ALA A 91 11.78 -9.64 12.12
N GLU A 92 12.17 -10.67 12.86
CA GLU A 92 13.47 -11.35 12.71
C GLU A 92 13.59 -12.06 11.35
N LYS A 93 12.55 -12.75 10.88
CA LYS A 93 12.53 -13.35 9.53
C LYS A 93 12.67 -12.28 8.44
N SER A 94 11.99 -11.15 8.57
CA SER A 94 12.11 -10.06 7.61
C SER A 94 13.51 -9.47 7.61
N LEU A 95 14.13 -9.26 8.77
CA LEU A 95 15.54 -8.84 8.88
C LEU A 95 16.48 -9.82 8.18
N GLN A 96 16.27 -11.13 8.39
CA GLN A 96 17.06 -12.17 7.73
C GLN A 96 16.87 -12.15 6.21
N ASN A 97 15.64 -12.05 5.71
CA ASN A 97 15.33 -12.00 4.28
C ASN A 97 15.95 -10.76 3.62
N LEU A 98 15.79 -9.61 4.26
CA LEU A 98 16.36 -8.34 3.79
C LEU A 98 17.88 -8.31 3.90
N GLY A 99 18.47 -9.08 4.83
CA GLY A 99 19.90 -9.02 5.16
C GLY A 99 20.29 -7.67 5.75
N LEU A 100 19.42 -7.07 6.55
CA LEU A 100 19.60 -5.77 7.21
C LEU A 100 19.61 -5.95 8.72
N SER A 101 20.27 -5.03 9.43
CA SER A 101 20.29 -5.01 10.90
C SER A 101 19.05 -4.31 11.49
N ARG A 102 18.34 -3.51 10.69
CA ARG A 102 17.15 -2.75 11.11
C ARG A 102 16.18 -2.60 9.96
N ILE A 103 14.87 -2.71 10.25
CA ILE A 103 13.76 -2.34 9.36
C ILE A 103 13.38 -0.90 9.65
N ASP A 104 13.21 -0.05 8.61
CA ASP A 104 12.82 1.35 8.82
C ASP A 104 11.35 1.47 9.23
N LEU A 105 10.46 0.70 8.61
CA LEU A 105 9.04 0.65 8.96
C LEU A 105 8.53 -0.78 8.96
N LEU A 106 8.17 -1.31 10.13
CA LEU A 106 7.47 -2.59 10.27
C LEU A 106 5.99 -2.34 10.47
N GLN A 107 5.15 -2.94 9.63
CA GLN A 107 3.70 -2.73 9.66
C GLN A 107 2.96 -4.02 10.02
N PHE A 108 1.84 -3.90 10.73
CA PHE A 108 0.83 -4.96 10.77
C PHE A 108 0.12 -5.01 9.41
N HIS A 109 0.10 -6.19 8.76
CA HIS A 109 -0.41 -6.31 7.37
C HIS A 109 -1.94 -6.17 7.27
N VAL A 110 -2.65 -6.38 8.38
CA VAL A 110 -4.07 -6.10 8.60
C VAL A 110 -4.24 -5.55 10.02
N TRP A 111 -5.38 -4.93 10.31
CA TRP A 111 -5.61 -4.37 11.64
C TRP A 111 -7.11 -4.35 12.00
N GLU A 112 -7.40 -4.48 13.30
CA GLU A 112 -8.69 -4.20 13.93
C GLU A 112 -8.48 -3.35 15.18
N ASP A 113 -9.21 -2.23 15.29
CA ASP A 113 -9.04 -1.29 16.40
C ASP A 113 -9.51 -1.85 17.76
N ASP A 114 -10.27 -2.93 17.77
CA ASP A 114 -10.58 -3.68 18.99
C ASP A 114 -9.31 -4.22 19.69
N TRP A 115 -8.20 -4.36 18.95
CA TRP A 115 -6.90 -4.76 19.51
C TRP A 115 -6.09 -3.58 20.05
N ALA A 116 -6.49 -2.34 19.78
CA ALA A 116 -5.67 -1.14 20.04
C ALA A 116 -5.24 -1.01 21.49
N ARG A 117 -6.10 -1.44 22.45
CA ARG A 117 -5.82 -1.33 23.89
C ARG A 117 -5.10 -2.54 24.48
N ASP A 118 -4.74 -3.53 23.71
CA ASP A 118 -4.03 -4.71 24.21
C ASP A 118 -2.53 -4.42 24.36
N GLU A 119 -2.08 -4.28 25.61
CA GLU A 119 -0.69 -3.94 25.93
C GLU A 119 0.34 -4.97 25.42
N ARG A 120 -0.08 -6.16 25.02
CA ARG A 120 0.85 -7.20 24.59
C ARG A 120 1.55 -6.82 23.27
N TRP A 121 0.81 -6.28 22.30
CA TRP A 121 1.44 -5.79 21.07
C TRP A 121 2.20 -4.47 21.31
N HIS A 122 1.75 -3.63 22.27
CA HIS A 122 2.48 -2.41 22.66
C HIS A 122 3.91 -2.78 23.05
N ARG A 123 4.04 -3.70 24.03
CA ARG A 123 5.34 -4.16 24.53
C ARG A 123 6.19 -4.78 23.41
N ALA A 124 5.58 -5.58 22.53
CA ALA A 124 6.31 -6.19 21.41
C ALA A 124 6.93 -5.13 20.48
N ILE A 125 6.18 -4.06 20.16
CA ILE A 125 6.68 -2.96 19.31
C ILE A 125 7.73 -2.13 20.05
N GLU A 126 7.50 -1.80 21.33
CA GLU A 126 8.46 -1.06 22.15
C GLU A 126 9.77 -1.82 22.30
N ASP A 127 9.73 -3.13 22.53
CA ASP A 127 10.91 -3.99 22.62
C ASP A 127 11.70 -4.00 21.30
N LEU A 128 11.03 -4.18 20.16
CA LEU A 128 11.66 -4.14 18.84
C LEU A 128 12.32 -2.77 18.54
N LYS A 129 11.66 -1.67 18.93
CA LYS A 129 12.21 -0.30 18.80
C LYS A 129 13.42 -0.11 19.73
N ARG A 130 13.33 -0.52 20.99
CA ARG A 130 14.39 -0.41 22.01
C ARG A 130 15.63 -1.23 21.64
N GLU A 131 15.45 -2.42 21.08
CA GLU A 131 16.52 -3.28 20.61
C GLU A 131 17.12 -2.77 19.27
N GLY A 132 16.54 -1.78 18.65
CA GLY A 132 17.00 -1.21 17.38
C GLY A 132 16.70 -2.08 16.16
N LEU A 133 15.83 -3.09 16.29
CA LEU A 133 15.44 -3.98 15.19
C LEU A 133 14.47 -3.32 14.21
N ILE A 134 13.66 -2.37 14.69
CA ILE A 134 12.82 -1.51 13.86
C ILE A 134 13.02 -0.04 14.22
N ARG A 135 12.84 0.86 13.24
CA ARG A 135 12.87 2.31 13.48
C ARG A 135 11.47 2.86 13.76
N ALA A 136 10.48 2.40 13.02
CA ALA A 136 9.10 2.84 13.11
C ALA A 136 8.13 1.67 12.98
N ALA A 137 6.93 1.83 13.52
CA ALA A 137 5.85 0.87 13.41
C ALA A 137 4.65 1.47 12.63
N GLY A 138 3.91 0.62 11.93
CA GLY A 138 2.74 1.03 11.17
C GLY A 138 1.63 0.00 11.15
N VAL A 139 0.47 0.41 10.63
CA VAL A 139 -0.67 -0.47 10.38
C VAL A 139 -1.14 -0.33 8.93
N SER A 140 -1.57 -1.45 8.33
CA SER A 140 -2.25 -1.44 7.03
C SER A 140 -3.72 -1.76 7.25
N VAL A 141 -4.60 -0.85 6.85
CA VAL A 141 -6.03 -0.92 7.15
C VAL A 141 -6.84 -1.51 6.01
N ASN A 142 -8.01 -2.05 6.33
CA ASN A 142 -8.93 -2.59 5.35
C ASN A 142 -9.53 -1.49 4.47
N ARG A 143 -9.90 -1.84 3.23
CA ARG A 143 -10.48 -0.90 2.26
C ARG A 143 -11.74 -0.20 2.81
N TRP A 144 -12.62 -0.97 3.42
CA TRP A 144 -13.98 -0.50 3.76
C TRP A 144 -14.07 0.24 5.08
N GLU A 145 -13.05 0.20 5.88
CA GLU A 145 -13.02 0.76 7.22
C GLU A 145 -11.70 1.52 7.47
N PRO A 146 -11.42 2.60 6.71
CA PRO A 146 -10.17 3.35 6.88
C PRO A 146 -10.02 3.96 8.28
N ALA A 147 -11.12 4.24 8.97
CA ALA A 147 -11.11 4.74 10.35
C ALA A 147 -10.76 3.65 11.39
N ASN A 148 -10.75 2.36 10.99
CA ASN A 148 -10.44 1.22 11.85
C ASN A 148 -8.90 1.10 12.11
N ALA A 149 -8.29 2.19 12.52
CA ALA A 149 -6.91 2.31 13.00
C ALA A 149 -6.77 3.52 13.95
N ILE A 150 -7.80 4.32 14.12
CA ILE A 150 -7.73 5.58 14.87
C ILE A 150 -7.34 5.35 16.33
N GLU A 151 -7.88 4.34 16.99
CA GLU A 151 -7.52 4.00 18.36
C GLU A 151 -6.06 3.52 18.45
N ALA A 152 -5.58 2.75 17.45
CA ALA A 152 -4.17 2.38 17.39
C ALA A 152 -3.25 3.61 17.24
N LEU A 153 -3.61 4.56 16.36
CA LEU A 153 -2.84 5.80 16.19
C LEU A 153 -2.80 6.62 17.50
N ARG A 154 -3.89 6.66 18.27
CA ARG A 154 -3.98 7.37 19.54
C ARG A 154 -3.12 6.77 20.64
N THR A 155 -2.62 5.55 20.50
CA THR A 155 -1.63 4.97 21.44
C THR A 155 -0.28 5.68 21.40
N GLY A 156 0.04 6.39 20.32
CA GLY A 156 1.35 7.01 20.09
C GLY A 156 2.45 6.02 19.70
N LEU A 157 2.14 4.73 19.51
CA LEU A 157 3.10 3.69 19.13
C LEU A 157 3.22 3.51 17.61
N ILE A 158 2.21 3.97 16.86
CA ILE A 158 2.10 3.83 15.40
C ILE A 158 2.55 5.13 14.74
N ASP A 159 3.59 5.02 13.92
CA ASP A 159 4.24 6.14 13.22
C ASP A 159 3.67 6.34 11.80
N ALA A 160 3.07 5.29 11.22
CA ALA A 160 2.53 5.34 9.86
C ALA A 160 1.27 4.50 9.70
N VAL A 161 0.35 4.95 8.84
CA VAL A 161 -0.80 4.17 8.39
C VAL A 161 -0.76 3.98 6.88
N GLN A 162 -0.95 2.72 6.43
CA GLN A 162 -1.08 2.40 5.02
C GLN A 162 -2.54 2.16 4.67
N VAL A 163 -3.09 2.96 3.78
CA VAL A 163 -4.52 2.99 3.47
C VAL A 163 -4.77 3.08 1.97
N ILE A 164 -5.87 2.51 1.49
CA ILE A 164 -6.32 2.72 0.11
C ILE A 164 -6.80 4.16 -0.02
N PHE A 165 -6.19 4.89 -0.95
CA PHE A 165 -6.60 6.24 -1.30
C PHE A 165 -6.35 6.50 -2.77
N ASN A 166 -7.41 6.84 -3.51
CA ASN A 166 -7.38 7.15 -4.93
C ASN A 166 -8.64 7.96 -5.30
N ILE A 167 -8.79 8.34 -6.57
CA ILE A 167 -9.91 9.17 -7.05
C ILE A 167 -11.29 8.58 -6.69
N PHE A 168 -11.40 7.27 -6.57
CA PHE A 168 -12.66 6.61 -6.22
C PHE A 168 -12.79 6.38 -4.70
N ASP A 169 -11.74 5.91 -4.05
CA ASP A 169 -11.72 5.64 -2.61
C ASP A 169 -11.20 6.87 -1.84
N GLN A 170 -12.11 7.78 -1.47
CA GLN A 170 -11.79 9.06 -0.79
C GLN A 170 -12.17 9.05 0.69
N SER A 171 -12.78 7.99 1.19
CA SER A 171 -13.26 7.90 2.59
C SER A 171 -12.19 8.11 3.67
N PRO A 172 -10.86 7.89 3.46
CA PRO A 172 -9.85 8.26 4.45
C PRO A 172 -9.86 9.76 4.82
N GLU A 173 -10.31 10.63 3.93
CA GLU A 173 -10.40 12.08 4.20
C GLU A 173 -11.44 12.42 5.29
N ASP A 174 -12.44 11.57 5.50
CA ASP A 174 -13.57 11.87 6.39
C ASP A 174 -13.12 11.89 7.87
N GLU A 175 -12.40 10.87 8.32
CA GLU A 175 -12.02 10.71 9.74
C GLU A 175 -10.52 10.44 9.92
N LEU A 176 -9.92 9.56 9.11
CA LEU A 176 -8.55 9.10 9.31
C LEU A 176 -7.52 10.23 9.10
N PHE A 177 -7.61 10.96 8.00
CA PHE A 177 -6.64 12.01 7.66
C PHE A 177 -6.63 13.17 8.68
N PRO A 178 -7.77 13.67 9.19
CA PRO A 178 -7.76 14.62 10.30
C PRO A 178 -6.95 14.14 11.51
N VAL A 179 -7.12 12.87 11.92
CA VAL A 179 -6.39 12.29 13.05
C VAL A 179 -4.90 12.09 12.72
N CYS A 180 -4.55 11.68 11.50
CA CYS A 180 -3.15 11.58 11.07
C CYS A 180 -2.44 12.93 11.16
N ARG A 181 -3.09 14.02 10.75
CA ARG A 181 -2.53 15.38 10.88
C ARG A 181 -2.39 15.81 12.34
N GLU A 182 -3.41 15.55 13.17
CA GLU A 182 -3.39 15.86 14.59
C GLU A 182 -2.22 15.18 15.31
N LEU A 183 -2.01 13.89 15.02
CA LEU A 183 -1.01 13.06 15.70
C LEU A 183 0.34 13.01 14.99
N ASN A 184 0.50 13.71 13.85
CA ASN A 184 1.69 13.67 13.00
C ASN A 184 2.06 12.24 12.56
N VAL A 185 1.08 11.44 12.17
CA VAL A 185 1.24 10.09 11.65
C VAL A 185 1.36 10.13 10.13
N ALA A 186 2.36 9.46 9.58
CA ALA A 186 2.59 9.41 8.14
C ALA A 186 1.50 8.57 7.44
N VAL A 187 1.05 9.03 6.27
CA VAL A 187 0.07 8.32 5.43
C VAL A 187 0.75 7.75 4.19
N ILE A 188 0.66 6.44 4.02
CA ILE A 188 1.12 5.72 2.84
C ILE A 188 -0.11 5.33 2.01
N ALA A 189 -0.28 6.00 0.85
CA ALA A 189 -1.39 5.71 -0.05
C ALA A 189 -1.07 4.47 -0.90
N ARG A 190 -1.88 3.40 -0.74
CA ARG A 190 -1.81 2.19 -1.56
C ARG A 190 -2.97 2.11 -2.55
N VAL A 191 -2.87 1.22 -3.52
CA VAL A 191 -3.89 0.99 -4.57
C VAL A 191 -4.22 2.29 -5.35
N PRO A 192 -3.21 3.08 -5.77
CA PRO A 192 -3.44 4.38 -6.40
C PRO A 192 -4.21 4.27 -7.72
N PHE A 193 -4.20 3.10 -8.35
CA PHE A 193 -4.87 2.86 -9.64
C PHE A 193 -6.17 2.06 -9.50
N ASP A 194 -6.76 1.96 -8.31
CA ASP A 194 -8.00 1.20 -8.05
C ASP A 194 -7.97 -0.19 -8.72
N GLU A 195 -7.01 -1.02 -8.29
CA GLU A 195 -6.72 -2.38 -8.81
C GLU A 195 -6.45 -2.43 -10.32
N GLY A 196 -6.28 -1.28 -10.96
CA GLY A 196 -5.96 -1.13 -12.39
C GLY A 196 -7.03 -0.40 -13.20
N SER A 197 -8.20 -0.09 -12.65
CA SER A 197 -9.26 0.63 -13.38
C SER A 197 -8.80 2.05 -13.79
N LEU A 198 -8.09 2.76 -12.90
CA LEU A 198 -7.53 4.09 -13.16
C LEU A 198 -6.28 4.09 -14.05
N THR A 199 -5.91 2.93 -14.63
CA THR A 199 -4.91 2.90 -15.72
C THR A 199 -5.53 3.27 -17.06
N GLY A 200 -6.87 3.23 -17.18
CA GLY A 200 -7.59 3.46 -18.42
C GLY A 200 -7.43 2.33 -19.47
N ASN A 201 -6.86 1.19 -19.07
CA ASN A 201 -6.60 0.06 -19.97
C ASN A 201 -7.65 -1.07 -19.85
N LEU A 202 -8.48 -1.05 -18.79
CA LEU A 202 -9.52 -2.06 -18.64
C LEU A 202 -10.69 -1.80 -19.59
N THR A 203 -11.26 -2.88 -20.08
CA THR A 203 -12.50 -2.89 -20.86
C THR A 203 -13.51 -3.84 -20.22
N LYS A 204 -14.77 -3.74 -20.55
CA LYS A 204 -15.83 -4.67 -20.08
C LYS A 204 -15.59 -6.12 -20.51
N SER A 205 -14.69 -6.35 -21.47
CA SER A 205 -14.26 -7.67 -21.94
C SER A 205 -12.90 -8.11 -21.39
N SER A 206 -12.28 -7.34 -20.50
CA SER A 206 -11.00 -7.72 -19.88
C SER A 206 -11.08 -9.07 -19.19
N ARG A 207 -10.03 -9.89 -19.34
CA ARG A 207 -9.89 -11.22 -18.76
C ARG A 207 -8.45 -11.43 -18.32
N TRP A 208 -8.26 -12.26 -17.31
CA TRP A 208 -6.95 -12.59 -16.76
C TRP A 208 -6.70 -14.09 -16.78
N PRO A 209 -5.44 -14.54 -16.75
CA PRO A 209 -5.12 -15.97 -16.67
C PRO A 209 -5.83 -16.66 -15.51
N GLN A 210 -6.05 -17.97 -15.63
CA GLN A 210 -6.63 -18.76 -14.54
C GLN A 210 -5.73 -18.65 -13.29
N GLY A 211 -6.33 -18.49 -12.13
CA GLY A 211 -5.64 -18.34 -10.84
C GLY A 211 -5.19 -16.89 -10.55
N ASP A 212 -5.39 -15.94 -11.47
CA ASP A 212 -5.17 -14.53 -11.16
C ASP A 212 -6.32 -13.99 -10.29
N TRP A 213 -5.98 -13.36 -9.18
CA TRP A 213 -6.96 -12.84 -8.21
C TRP A 213 -7.93 -11.81 -8.81
N ARG A 214 -7.53 -11.13 -9.88
CA ARG A 214 -8.39 -10.16 -10.56
C ARG A 214 -9.64 -10.79 -11.17
N ASN A 215 -9.63 -12.09 -11.43
CA ASN A 215 -10.83 -12.80 -11.87
C ASN A 215 -11.91 -12.87 -10.79
N SER A 216 -11.52 -12.91 -9.50
CA SER A 216 -12.48 -12.87 -8.39
C SER A 216 -12.88 -11.44 -8.02
N TYR A 217 -12.00 -10.47 -8.19
CA TYR A 217 -12.28 -9.06 -7.90
C TYR A 217 -13.12 -8.41 -9.01
N PHE A 218 -12.74 -8.57 -10.27
CA PHE A 218 -13.45 -8.03 -11.42
C PHE A 218 -14.52 -9.00 -11.95
N VAL A 219 -15.45 -9.40 -11.09
CA VAL A 219 -16.68 -10.04 -11.56
C VAL A 219 -17.43 -9.09 -12.52
N PRO A 220 -18.33 -9.58 -13.40
CA PRO A 220 -18.94 -8.76 -14.45
C PRO A 220 -19.53 -7.42 -13.98
N GLU A 221 -20.17 -7.42 -12.81
CA GLU A 221 -20.76 -6.23 -12.21
C GLU A 221 -19.69 -5.20 -11.82
N ASN A 222 -18.66 -5.64 -11.09
CA ASN A 222 -17.59 -4.74 -10.67
C ASN A 222 -16.76 -4.24 -11.84
N LEU A 223 -16.42 -5.12 -12.78
CA LEU A 223 -15.68 -4.74 -13.99
C LEU A 223 -16.42 -3.67 -14.79
N THR A 224 -17.73 -3.87 -15.00
CA THR A 224 -18.56 -2.91 -15.74
C THR A 224 -18.57 -1.55 -15.06
N GLN A 225 -18.82 -1.50 -13.74
CA GLN A 225 -18.86 -0.24 -13.00
C GLN A 225 -17.49 0.44 -12.96
N SER A 226 -16.41 -0.32 -12.75
CA SER A 226 -15.04 0.22 -12.74
C SER A 226 -14.66 0.83 -14.07
N VAL A 227 -15.00 0.17 -15.19
CA VAL A 227 -14.73 0.67 -16.54
C VAL A 227 -15.55 1.93 -16.82
N ASP A 228 -16.86 1.92 -16.53
CA ASP A 228 -17.74 3.08 -16.80
C ASP A 228 -17.28 4.32 -16.00
N ARG A 229 -16.85 4.14 -14.75
CA ARG A 229 -16.30 5.22 -13.92
C ARG A 229 -14.96 5.73 -14.43
N ALA A 230 -14.07 4.84 -14.87
CA ALA A 230 -12.80 5.24 -15.47
C ALA A 230 -13.01 6.00 -16.80
N GLU A 231 -13.96 5.54 -17.64
CA GLU A 231 -14.31 6.26 -18.86
C GLU A 231 -14.92 7.65 -18.59
N ALA A 232 -15.68 7.80 -17.52
CA ALA A 232 -16.22 9.11 -17.10
C ALA A 232 -15.12 10.12 -16.69
N LEU A 233 -13.92 9.63 -16.27
CA LEU A 233 -12.75 10.48 -16.00
C LEU A 233 -12.00 10.90 -17.26
N ARG A 234 -12.14 10.18 -18.37
CA ARG A 234 -11.35 10.40 -19.59
C ARG A 234 -11.41 11.84 -20.12
N PRO A 235 -12.59 12.51 -20.15
CA PRO A 235 -12.68 13.91 -20.56
C PRO A 235 -11.97 14.90 -19.62
N LEU A 236 -11.64 14.49 -18.40
CA LEU A 236 -10.97 15.31 -17.38
C LEU A 236 -9.44 15.16 -17.44
N VAL A 237 -8.92 14.20 -18.19
CA VAL A 237 -7.47 14.01 -18.34
C VAL A 237 -6.91 15.16 -19.20
N PRO A 238 -5.99 15.99 -18.66
CA PRO A 238 -5.42 17.09 -19.42
C PRO A 238 -4.63 16.63 -20.64
N ASP A 239 -4.55 17.47 -21.66
CA ASP A 239 -3.73 17.20 -22.84
C ASP A 239 -2.28 16.90 -22.47
N GLY A 240 -1.72 15.84 -23.06
CA GLY A 240 -0.35 15.38 -22.78
C GLY A 240 -0.16 14.63 -21.46
N MET A 241 -1.23 14.43 -20.69
CA MET A 241 -1.21 13.62 -19.45
C MET A 241 -1.86 12.26 -19.70
N THR A 242 -1.44 11.24 -18.95
CA THR A 242 -2.12 9.93 -18.95
C THR A 242 -3.05 9.82 -17.74
N MET A 243 -4.01 8.90 -17.80
CA MET A 243 -4.89 8.64 -16.65
C MET A 243 -4.11 8.16 -15.39
N PRO A 244 -3.09 7.28 -15.49
CA PRO A 244 -2.23 6.97 -14.36
C PRO A 244 -1.49 8.21 -13.79
N ASP A 245 -0.99 9.09 -14.63
CA ASP A 245 -0.34 10.33 -14.17
C ASP A 245 -1.33 11.23 -13.42
N LEU A 246 -2.54 11.42 -13.99
CA LEU A 246 -3.62 12.15 -13.31
C LEU A 246 -3.96 11.54 -11.94
N ALA A 247 -4.08 10.19 -11.87
CA ALA A 247 -4.41 9.50 -10.62
C ALA A 247 -3.33 9.70 -9.55
N LEU A 248 -2.05 9.61 -9.91
CA LEU A 248 -0.95 9.84 -8.96
C LEU A 248 -0.89 11.30 -8.51
N ARG A 249 -0.99 12.26 -9.43
CA ARG A 249 -0.98 13.69 -9.08
C ARG A 249 -2.16 14.11 -8.22
N TRP A 250 -3.32 13.50 -8.41
CA TRP A 250 -4.48 13.74 -7.55
C TRP A 250 -4.19 13.30 -6.10
N ILE A 251 -3.56 12.13 -5.90
CA ILE A 251 -3.18 11.68 -4.55
C ILE A 251 -2.10 12.59 -3.95
N LEU A 252 -1.09 12.98 -4.75
CA LEU A 252 0.00 13.87 -4.31
C LEU A 252 -0.51 15.28 -3.96
N ALA A 253 -1.68 15.68 -4.45
CA ALA A 253 -2.30 16.96 -4.09
C ALA A 253 -2.92 16.96 -2.69
N GLU A 254 -3.10 15.79 -2.05
CA GLU A 254 -3.59 15.69 -0.67
C GLU A 254 -2.41 15.83 0.31
N PRO A 255 -2.32 16.94 1.08
CA PRO A 255 -1.14 17.23 1.91
C PRO A 255 -0.93 16.26 3.08
N THR A 256 -1.92 15.45 3.43
CA THR A 256 -1.81 14.42 4.48
C THR A 256 -1.03 13.21 3.99
N VAL A 257 -1.01 12.96 2.67
CA VAL A 257 -0.31 11.82 2.09
C VAL A 257 1.19 12.07 2.10
N SER A 258 1.93 11.21 2.77
CA SER A 258 3.39 11.28 2.87
C SER A 258 4.07 10.64 1.65
N THR A 259 3.52 9.54 1.16
CA THR A 259 4.03 8.82 -0.02
C THR A 259 2.97 7.94 -0.65
N ILE A 260 3.21 7.57 -1.92
CA ILE A 260 2.37 6.63 -2.68
C ILE A 260 3.22 5.40 -3.03
N ILE A 261 2.62 4.21 -2.96
CA ILE A 261 3.29 2.95 -3.32
C ILE A 261 2.66 2.29 -4.57
N PRO A 262 2.82 2.86 -5.77
CA PRO A 262 2.33 2.25 -7.00
C PRO A 262 3.12 0.99 -7.36
N GLY A 263 2.47 0.05 -8.05
CA GLY A 263 3.17 -1.12 -8.58
C GLY A 263 4.12 -0.75 -9.73
N MET A 264 5.41 -1.08 -9.61
CA MET A 264 6.47 -0.68 -10.56
C MET A 264 7.34 -1.88 -10.98
N ARG A 265 6.75 -2.90 -11.60
CA ARG A 265 7.49 -4.11 -12.04
C ARG A 265 8.26 -3.94 -13.36
N LYS A 266 8.02 -2.89 -14.13
CA LYS A 266 8.60 -2.63 -15.45
C LYS A 266 9.20 -1.23 -15.48
N ILE A 267 10.32 -1.07 -16.17
CA ILE A 267 11.00 0.24 -16.32
C ILE A 267 10.02 1.33 -16.76
N LYS A 268 9.20 1.10 -17.77
CA LYS A 268 8.22 2.08 -18.24
C LYS A 268 7.23 2.54 -17.16
N HIS A 269 6.89 1.66 -16.21
CA HIS A 269 6.01 2.02 -15.09
C HIS A 269 6.78 2.79 -14.01
N VAL A 270 8.04 2.45 -13.78
CA VAL A 270 8.93 3.20 -12.89
C VAL A 270 9.06 4.64 -13.38
N GLU A 271 9.45 4.82 -14.64
CA GLU A 271 9.66 6.13 -15.25
C GLU A 271 8.37 6.98 -15.25
N ALA A 272 7.25 6.38 -15.67
CA ALA A 272 5.97 7.08 -15.70
C ALA A 272 5.47 7.47 -14.29
N ASN A 273 5.58 6.56 -13.31
CA ASN A 273 5.09 6.82 -11.96
C ASN A 273 5.94 7.86 -11.23
N LEU A 274 7.27 7.79 -11.36
CA LEU A 274 8.17 8.76 -10.72
C LEU A 274 8.09 10.13 -11.38
N ALA A 275 7.80 10.22 -12.66
CA ALA A 275 7.58 11.48 -13.36
C ALA A 275 6.37 12.28 -12.79
N ALA A 276 5.41 11.61 -12.16
CA ALA A 276 4.30 12.29 -11.50
C ALA A 276 4.73 13.13 -10.28
N SER A 277 5.92 12.84 -9.72
CA SER A 277 6.47 13.55 -8.54
C SER A 277 7.34 14.77 -8.90
N ASP A 278 7.13 15.38 -10.07
CA ASP A 278 7.91 16.54 -10.55
C ASP A 278 7.51 17.88 -9.89
N GLY A 279 6.58 17.86 -8.94
CA GLY A 279 6.11 19.04 -8.21
C GLY A 279 5.10 19.89 -8.95
N ARG A 280 4.67 19.54 -10.17
CA ARG A 280 3.65 20.28 -10.90
C ARG A 280 2.26 19.95 -10.34
N PRO A 281 1.53 20.95 -9.78
CA PRO A 281 0.20 20.72 -9.22
C PRO A 281 -0.84 20.53 -10.33
N LEU A 282 -1.92 19.83 -10.01
CA LEU A 282 -3.15 19.88 -10.79
C LEU A 282 -3.89 21.21 -10.54
N ASP A 283 -4.64 21.68 -11.56
CA ASP A 283 -5.50 22.86 -11.41
C ASP A 283 -6.57 22.63 -10.33
N ALA A 284 -6.87 23.65 -9.54
CA ALA A 284 -7.83 23.58 -8.44
C ALA A 284 -9.25 23.23 -8.91
N SER A 285 -9.65 23.69 -10.11
CA SER A 285 -10.96 23.36 -10.70
C SER A 285 -11.03 21.88 -11.09
N LEU A 286 -9.92 21.32 -11.60
CA LEU A 286 -9.79 19.90 -11.92
C LEU A 286 -9.84 19.03 -10.66
N LEU A 287 -9.10 19.42 -9.61
CA LEU A 287 -9.14 18.72 -8.32
C LEU A 287 -10.58 18.65 -7.77
N LYS A 288 -11.32 19.75 -7.84
CA LYS A 288 -12.73 19.81 -7.43
C LYS A 288 -13.62 18.89 -8.27
N GLN A 289 -13.40 18.83 -9.58
CA GLN A 289 -14.14 17.92 -10.46
C GLN A 289 -13.83 16.46 -10.14
N LEU A 290 -12.57 16.13 -9.93
CA LEU A 290 -12.15 14.77 -9.59
C LEU A 290 -12.73 14.30 -8.23
N LYS A 291 -12.89 15.19 -7.25
CA LYS A 291 -13.57 14.86 -5.98
C LYS A 291 -15.00 14.39 -6.15
N ALA A 292 -15.70 14.85 -7.17
CA ALA A 292 -17.07 14.41 -7.46
C ALA A 292 -17.16 12.95 -7.97
N HIS A 293 -16.02 12.32 -8.31
CA HIS A 293 -15.96 10.92 -8.73
C HIS A 293 -15.79 9.93 -7.56
N ARG A 294 -15.86 10.40 -6.31
CA ARG A 294 -15.91 9.52 -5.13
C ARG A 294 -16.92 8.39 -5.33
N TRP A 295 -16.50 7.19 -4.96
CA TRP A 295 -17.32 6.00 -5.06
C TRP A 295 -17.32 5.25 -3.73
N ASP A 296 -18.33 5.50 -2.91
CA ASP A 296 -18.53 4.81 -1.64
C ASP A 296 -19.14 3.43 -1.93
N ARG A 297 -18.24 2.47 -2.16
CA ARG A 297 -18.59 1.07 -2.40
C ARG A 297 -18.93 0.39 -1.07
N THR A 298 -19.85 -0.54 -1.11
CA THR A 298 -20.13 -1.44 0.03
C THR A 298 -19.32 -2.73 -0.11
N PRO A 299 -18.90 -3.36 0.99
CA PRO A 299 -18.29 -4.68 0.95
C PRO A 299 -19.16 -5.70 0.25
N THR A 300 -18.55 -6.54 -0.58
CA THR A 300 -19.16 -7.67 -1.27
C THR A 300 -18.23 -8.87 -1.20
N ASP A 301 -18.72 -10.08 -1.50
CA ASP A 301 -17.91 -11.30 -1.44
C ASP A 301 -16.67 -11.23 -2.36
N TRP A 302 -16.75 -10.49 -3.47
CA TRP A 302 -15.65 -10.33 -4.42
C TRP A 302 -14.70 -9.16 -4.07
N SER A 303 -15.09 -8.28 -3.19
CA SER A 303 -14.34 -7.05 -2.87
C SER A 303 -13.54 -7.15 -1.57
N GLN A 304 -13.53 -8.32 -0.95
CA GLN A 304 -12.80 -8.57 0.30
C GLN A 304 -11.33 -8.84 0.06
#